data_2793c22602a01134b26d6efb3b54d6d0
#
_entry.id   2793c22602a01134b26d6efb3b54d6d0
#
_cell.length_a   1.000
_cell.length_b   1.000
_cell.length_c   1.000
_cell.angle_alpha   90.00
_cell.angle_beta   90.00
_cell.angle_gamma   90.00
#
_symmetry.space_group_name_H-M   'P 1'
#
loop_
_entity.id
_entity.type
_entity.pdbx_description
1 polymer ?
#
loop_
_entity_poly.entity_id
_entity_poly.type
_entity_poly.pdbx_seq_one_letter_code
_entity_poly.pdbx_strand_id
1 'polypeptide(L)'
;MAKEKHLTSLDFTASHSGSITRRNSMLTVLGSALALAGCGGGGGAVVAGAGGGAAGGATSALTVGQITGFGSIILNGNGVRIDDSSASISDDDGNDLRGRLRLGMCVAVVTASNGAGNSVAAQSIISSGELQGRIVGTPNTAQNTFVVMGQTVKVVGATVFDTSLPNGFASLATDTIVEVHGQLNANTNVLKASFIEKKTAPAFFKIQGFVSNHNASTRKFNIGPILINYANATELRLTPANGLLVRVRLTAVLPPLALPAEWLATRVRGPEHLAENRGAFEIEGGVTSFTSSALFSVNGVPVDASTAVFERGTAASIALGVRVEVKGSLVNGMLIATRVKLEDDNELDEREFELHGSVANLTATTFTLRGVTVEYGAATLYRRGTVTNLVNGAQVEVKGVATTGTGAATRILATRISFES
;
A
#
# COMPACT_ATOMS: atom_id res chain seq x y z
N MET A 1 -21.45 -62.29 -26.66
CA MET A 1 -20.58 -62.38 -27.86
C MET A 1 -19.65 -61.22 -27.70
N ALA A 2 -18.55 -61.37 -27.07
CA ALA A 2 -17.19 -61.77 -27.41
C ALA A 2 -16.62 -60.95 -28.61
N LYS A 3 -15.66 -60.09 -28.35
CA LYS A 3 -14.26 -60.22 -28.76
C LYS A 3 -13.38 -59.13 -28.26
N GLU A 4 -12.48 -59.48 -27.35
CA GLU A 4 -11.20 -58.84 -27.10
C GLU A 4 -10.28 -58.89 -28.34
N LYS A 5 -9.34 -57.95 -28.44
CA LYS A 5 -7.98 -58.09 -28.99
C LYS A 5 -7.12 -56.97 -28.43
N HIS A 6 -6.32 -57.21 -27.52
CA HIS A 6 -4.90 -57.55 -27.35
C HIS A 6 -3.88 -56.84 -28.26
N LEU A 7 -2.92 -56.13 -27.53
CA LEU A 7 -1.45 -56.03 -27.71
C LEU A 7 -0.94 -55.25 -28.95
N THR A 8 0.04 -54.36 -28.73
CA THR A 8 1.45 -54.69 -28.48
C THR A 8 2.25 -53.44 -28.04
N SER A 9 3.15 -53.66 -27.10
CA SER A 9 4.26 -52.82 -26.70
C SER A 9 5.33 -52.76 -27.81
N LEU A 10 5.99 -51.63 -27.96
CA LEU A 10 7.32 -51.59 -28.57
C LEU A 10 8.24 -50.66 -27.75
N ASP A 11 9.15 -51.30 -27.07
CA ASP A 11 10.41 -50.73 -26.59
C ASP A 11 11.27 -50.22 -27.75
N PHE A 12 11.87 -49.07 -27.62
CA PHE A 12 13.04 -48.71 -28.41
C PHE A 12 14.07 -47.97 -27.54
N THR A 13 15.06 -48.73 -27.13
CA THR A 13 16.35 -48.24 -26.65
C THR A 13 17.23 -47.86 -27.85
N ALA A 14 17.79 -46.66 -27.82
CA ALA A 14 19.07 -46.40 -28.46
C ALA A 14 19.75 -45.14 -27.88
N SER A 15 20.87 -45.36 -27.29
CA SER A 15 21.89 -44.43 -26.86
C SER A 15 22.48 -43.62 -28.01
N HIS A 16 22.74 -42.33 -27.79
CA HIS A 16 23.91 -41.67 -28.40
C HIS A 16 24.50 -40.63 -27.45
N SER A 17 25.73 -40.89 -27.05
CA SER A 17 26.65 -40.00 -26.37
C SER A 17 27.08 -38.88 -27.30
N GLY A 18 26.97 -37.64 -26.84
CA GLY A 18 27.54 -36.44 -27.47
C GLY A 18 28.18 -35.57 -26.42
N SER A 19 29.44 -35.73 -26.20
CA SER A 19 30.35 -34.89 -25.43
C SER A 19 30.41 -33.50 -26.03
N ILE A 20 30.08 -32.45 -25.25
CA ILE A 20 30.44 -31.08 -25.61
C ILE A 20 31.29 -30.47 -24.49
N THR A 21 32.49 -30.17 -24.89
CA THR A 21 33.65 -29.64 -24.21
C THR A 21 33.38 -28.32 -23.48
N ARG A 22 33.72 -28.25 -22.22
CA ARG A 22 33.83 -27.01 -21.44
C ARG A 22 35.02 -26.19 -21.99
N ARG A 23 34.79 -24.94 -22.38
CA ARG A 23 35.83 -23.94 -22.49
C ARG A 23 35.81 -23.03 -21.25
N ASN A 24 36.74 -23.25 -20.37
CA ASN A 24 37.14 -22.32 -19.34
C ASN A 24 37.89 -21.16 -20.04
N SER A 25 37.46 -19.93 -19.78
CA SER A 25 38.29 -18.76 -19.99
C SER A 25 38.60 -18.16 -18.62
N MET A 26 39.76 -18.48 -18.09
CA MET A 26 40.45 -17.78 -17.02
C MET A 26 40.93 -16.43 -17.60
N LEU A 27 40.55 -15.34 -16.98
CA LEU A 27 41.23 -14.06 -17.11
C LEU A 27 41.85 -13.73 -15.75
N THR A 28 43.13 -13.95 -15.65
CA THR A 28 44.04 -13.51 -14.58
C THR A 28 44.36 -12.03 -14.80
N VAL A 29 44.08 -11.16 -13.84
CA VAL A 29 44.67 -9.83 -13.79
C VAL A 29 45.48 -9.74 -12.49
N LEU A 30 46.77 -9.56 -12.69
CA LEU A 30 47.82 -9.39 -11.66
C LEU A 30 47.60 -8.09 -10.88
N GLY A 31 48.03 -8.20 -9.66
CA GLY A 31 48.03 -7.17 -8.64
C GLY A 31 48.96 -5.99 -8.85
N SER A 32 48.74 -5.01 -8.00
CA SER A 32 49.81 -4.10 -7.57
C SER A 32 49.46 -3.68 -6.14
N ALA A 33 50.27 -4.23 -5.22
CA ALA A 33 50.35 -3.80 -3.83
C ALA A 33 51.13 -2.48 -3.78
N LEU A 34 50.55 -1.43 -3.15
CA LEU A 34 51.37 -0.34 -2.61
C LEU A 34 51.17 -0.30 -1.11
N ALA A 35 52.21 -0.69 -0.40
CA ALA A 35 52.33 -0.48 1.02
C ALA A 35 52.78 0.96 1.28
N LEU A 36 52.12 1.66 2.18
CA LEU A 36 52.62 2.85 2.85
C LEU A 36 52.51 2.66 4.37
N ALA A 37 53.59 2.46 4.98
CA ALA A 37 53.77 2.44 6.41
C ALA A 37 53.71 3.88 6.96
N GLY A 38 53.04 4.07 8.07
CA GLY A 38 53.02 5.28 8.88
C GLY A 38 52.70 4.98 10.32
N CYS A 39 53.64 5.12 11.20
CA CYS A 39 53.64 4.88 12.65
C CYS A 39 52.70 5.75 13.46
N GLY A 40 52.21 5.19 14.58
CA GLY A 40 51.84 5.99 15.75
C GLY A 40 50.77 5.38 16.67
N GLY A 41 51.17 4.59 17.61
CA GLY A 41 50.88 4.47 19.04
C GLY A 41 49.47 4.42 19.60
N GLY A 42 49.19 3.40 20.40
CA GLY A 42 48.25 3.47 21.52
C GLY A 42 47.24 2.32 21.58
N GLY A 43 47.48 1.39 22.53
CA GLY A 43 46.82 0.11 22.72
C GLY A 43 45.34 0.12 23.07
N GLY A 44 44.74 -0.99 22.75
CA GLY A 44 43.39 -1.40 23.17
C GLY A 44 42.98 -2.64 22.41
N ALA A 45 43.14 -3.84 22.99
CA ALA A 45 42.73 -5.08 22.40
C ALA A 45 41.22 -5.16 22.27
N VAL A 46 40.69 -5.17 21.03
CA VAL A 46 39.32 -5.55 20.73
C VAL A 46 39.35 -6.83 19.90
N VAL A 47 38.67 -7.84 20.41
CA VAL A 47 38.44 -9.13 19.76
C VAL A 47 37.81 -8.91 18.39
N ALA A 48 38.48 -9.32 17.34
CA ALA A 48 38.00 -9.33 15.98
C ALA A 48 36.93 -10.39 15.83
N GLY A 49 35.67 -9.99 15.89
CA GLY A 49 34.55 -10.73 15.29
C GLY A 49 34.60 -10.55 13.78
N ALA A 50 34.63 -11.63 13.03
CA ALA A 50 34.58 -11.64 11.59
C ALA A 50 33.20 -11.11 11.13
N GLY A 51 33.11 -9.80 10.88
CA GLY A 51 32.00 -9.16 10.26
C GLY A 51 32.21 -9.08 8.77
N GLY A 52 31.39 -9.82 7.99
CA GLY A 52 31.30 -9.69 6.56
C GLY A 52 31.07 -8.24 6.17
N GLY A 53 31.80 -7.76 5.15
CA GLY A 53 31.75 -6.39 4.67
C GLY A 53 30.32 -5.99 4.30
N ALA A 54 29.74 -5.07 5.07
CA ALA A 54 28.53 -4.39 4.72
C ALA A 54 28.85 -3.52 3.51
N ALA A 55 28.34 -3.90 2.34
CA ALA A 55 28.13 -2.97 1.24
C ALA A 55 27.39 -1.77 1.81
N GLY A 56 27.88 -0.55 1.55
CA GLY A 56 27.38 0.70 2.08
C GLY A 56 25.84 0.75 2.02
N GLY A 57 25.20 0.54 3.17
CA GLY A 57 23.77 0.38 3.29
C GLY A 57 23.09 1.66 2.85
N ALA A 58 22.10 1.54 1.98
CA ALA A 58 21.19 2.61 1.65
C ALA A 58 20.61 3.19 2.94
N THR A 59 20.86 4.46 3.19
CA THR A 59 20.51 5.16 4.42
C THR A 59 19.05 5.61 4.47
N SER A 60 18.19 5.16 3.54
CA SER A 60 16.79 5.54 3.46
C SER A 60 15.86 4.42 3.90
N ALA A 61 14.75 4.81 4.55
CA ALA A 61 13.66 3.93 4.90
C ALA A 61 12.43 4.20 4.03
N LEU A 62 11.62 3.16 3.80
CA LEU A 62 10.36 3.24 3.08
C LEU A 62 9.24 2.69 3.97
N THR A 63 8.18 3.47 4.14
CA THR A 63 6.95 3.01 4.80
C THR A 63 5.78 3.16 3.85
N VAL A 64 5.02 2.08 3.66
CA VAL A 64 3.81 2.06 2.84
C VAL A 64 2.62 1.78 3.73
N GLY A 65 1.62 2.66 3.67
CA GLY A 65 0.43 2.51 4.51
C GLY A 65 -0.59 3.62 4.37
N GLN A 66 -1.57 3.58 5.26
CA GLN A 66 -2.66 4.54 5.34
C GLN A 66 -2.31 5.69 6.28
N ILE A 67 -2.63 6.93 5.88
CA ILE A 67 -2.55 8.08 6.77
C ILE A 67 -3.63 7.96 7.84
N THR A 68 -3.21 7.84 9.09
CA THR A 68 -4.08 7.73 10.27
C THR A 68 -4.00 8.96 11.17
N GLY A 69 -3.11 9.91 10.86
CA GLY A 69 -3.02 11.13 11.66
C GLY A 69 -2.26 12.26 11.00
N PHE A 70 -2.47 13.44 11.57
CA PHE A 70 -1.81 14.68 11.19
C PHE A 70 -1.33 15.45 12.40
N GLY A 71 -0.22 16.20 12.18
CA GLY A 71 0.45 17.01 13.20
C GLY A 71 1.98 16.92 13.19
N SER A 72 2.47 16.08 12.53
CA SER A 72 3.17 15.31 11.53
C SER A 72 2.29 14.18 10.98
N ILE A 73 2.67 13.61 9.84
CA ILE A 73 1.92 12.48 9.28
C ILE A 73 2.16 11.25 10.15
N ILE A 74 1.09 10.54 10.47
CA ILE A 74 1.12 9.25 11.16
C ILE A 74 0.57 8.20 10.20
N LEU A 75 1.29 7.09 10.04
CA LEU A 75 0.87 5.98 9.20
C LEU A 75 0.49 4.77 10.05
N ASN A 76 -0.51 4.03 9.62
CA ASN A 76 -0.91 2.72 10.15
C ASN A 76 -1.18 2.70 11.68
N GLY A 77 -1.37 3.86 12.31
CA GLY A 77 -1.57 3.94 13.77
C GLY A 77 -0.32 3.62 14.60
N ASN A 78 0.87 3.52 13.98
CA ASN A 78 2.09 3.07 14.68
C ASN A 78 2.78 4.14 15.55
N GLY A 79 2.23 5.35 15.62
CA GLY A 79 2.70 6.44 16.48
C GLY A 79 3.99 7.13 16.03
N VAL A 80 4.66 6.68 14.97
CA VAL A 80 5.81 7.36 14.39
C VAL A 80 5.33 8.59 13.64
N ARG A 81 5.89 9.75 14.00
CA ARG A 81 5.57 11.03 13.38
C ARG A 81 6.52 11.31 12.22
N ILE A 82 5.96 11.59 11.06
CA ILE A 82 6.71 11.88 9.84
C ILE A 82 6.57 13.37 9.55
N ASP A 83 7.69 14.10 9.65
CA ASP A 83 7.75 15.52 9.28
C ASP A 83 7.79 15.65 7.76
N ASP A 84 6.75 16.25 7.22
CA ASP A 84 6.52 16.45 5.78
C ASP A 84 6.87 17.85 5.28
N SER A 85 7.39 18.71 6.15
CA SER A 85 7.60 20.13 5.86
C SER A 85 8.54 20.40 4.67
N SER A 86 9.56 19.55 4.47
CA SER A 86 10.53 19.63 3.39
C SER A 86 10.35 18.57 2.30
N ALA A 87 9.36 17.65 2.44
CA ALA A 87 9.15 16.55 1.52
C ALA A 87 8.66 17.02 0.14
N SER A 88 9.01 16.29 -0.91
CA SER A 88 8.24 16.32 -2.15
C SER A 88 6.95 15.50 -1.95
N ILE A 89 5.79 16.08 -2.28
CA ILE A 89 4.49 15.44 -2.06
C ILE A 89 3.75 15.39 -3.38
N SER A 90 3.53 14.20 -3.91
CA SER A 90 2.88 14.02 -5.21
C SER A 90 1.94 12.81 -5.22
N ASP A 91 1.09 12.74 -6.25
CA ASP A 91 0.47 11.48 -6.62
C ASP A 91 1.45 10.61 -7.44
N ASP A 92 1.02 9.41 -7.77
CA ASP A 92 1.77 8.44 -8.56
C ASP A 92 1.89 8.81 -10.05
N ASP A 93 1.32 9.92 -10.46
CA ASP A 93 1.45 10.52 -11.79
C ASP A 93 2.31 11.80 -11.77
N GLY A 94 2.83 12.18 -10.60
CA GLY A 94 3.74 13.33 -10.41
C GLY A 94 3.02 14.66 -10.19
N ASN A 95 1.69 14.67 -10.02
CA ASN A 95 0.98 15.91 -9.68
C ASN A 95 1.23 16.29 -8.22
N ASP A 96 1.43 17.58 -7.96
CA ASP A 96 1.65 18.09 -6.60
C ASP A 96 0.39 17.91 -5.73
N LEU A 97 0.57 17.24 -4.59
CA LEU A 97 -0.45 17.03 -3.56
C LEU A 97 -0.18 17.81 -2.26
N ARG A 98 0.74 18.77 -2.25
CA ARG A 98 1.01 19.58 -1.07
C ARG A 98 -0.27 20.25 -0.55
N GLY A 99 -0.57 20.06 0.73
CA GLY A 99 -1.81 20.54 1.36
C GLY A 99 -3.08 19.77 0.99
N ARG A 100 -2.95 18.71 0.17
CA ARG A 100 -4.08 17.90 -0.29
C ARG A 100 -4.11 16.49 0.30
N LEU A 101 -3.12 16.12 1.10
CA LEU A 101 -3.16 14.85 1.84
C LEU A 101 -4.35 14.84 2.80
N ARG A 102 -5.01 13.69 2.91
CA ARG A 102 -6.19 13.47 3.76
C ARG A 102 -6.03 12.20 4.58
N LEU A 103 -6.72 12.14 5.73
CA LEU A 103 -6.88 10.91 6.50
C LEU A 103 -7.42 9.81 5.59
N GLY A 104 -6.94 8.60 5.77
CA GLY A 104 -7.36 7.45 4.98
C GLY A 104 -6.65 7.27 3.63
N MET A 105 -5.95 8.28 3.09
CA MET A 105 -5.16 8.10 1.87
C MET A 105 -4.03 7.09 2.08
N CYS A 106 -3.82 6.22 1.10
CA CYS A 106 -2.66 5.33 1.05
C CYS A 106 -1.47 6.06 0.46
N VAL A 107 -0.32 5.98 1.13
CA VAL A 107 0.91 6.65 0.74
C VAL A 107 2.13 5.75 0.89
N ALA A 108 3.15 6.02 0.08
CA ALA A 108 4.50 5.55 0.25
C ALA A 108 5.38 6.72 0.69
N VAL A 109 6.05 6.59 1.83
CA VAL A 109 6.88 7.63 2.43
C VAL A 109 8.33 7.17 2.48
N VAL A 110 9.20 7.90 1.80
CA VAL A 110 10.65 7.73 1.89
C VAL A 110 11.18 8.71 2.92
N THR A 111 11.91 8.20 3.91
CA THR A 111 12.60 9.03 4.92
C THR A 111 14.11 8.90 4.76
N ALA A 112 14.86 9.93 5.13
CA ALA A 112 16.28 9.79 5.39
C ALA A 112 16.46 8.87 6.60
N SER A 113 17.51 8.09 6.65
CA SER A 113 17.81 7.04 7.63
C SER A 113 17.04 7.08 8.96
N ASN A 114 16.87 5.92 9.58
CA ASN A 114 16.17 5.71 10.86
C ASN A 114 16.57 6.78 11.89
N GLY A 115 15.83 7.87 11.95
CA GLY A 115 15.98 8.86 13.01
C GLY A 115 15.77 8.17 14.35
N ALA A 116 16.74 8.26 15.24
CA ALA A 116 16.54 7.88 16.63
C ALA A 116 15.59 8.91 17.26
N GLY A 117 14.31 8.56 17.35
CA GLY A 117 13.29 9.45 17.93
C GLY A 117 11.89 9.13 17.42
N ASN A 118 10.90 9.79 18.02
CA ASN A 118 9.49 9.65 17.64
C ASN A 118 9.11 10.46 16.39
N SER A 119 10.06 11.14 15.73
CA SER A 119 9.83 11.94 14.52
C SER A 119 10.95 11.71 13.52
N VAL A 120 10.60 11.50 12.25
CA VAL A 120 11.53 11.31 11.13
C VAL A 120 11.15 12.26 9.99
N ALA A 121 12.16 12.83 9.31
CA ALA A 121 11.92 13.74 8.18
C ALA A 121 11.64 12.94 6.90
N ALA A 122 10.57 13.26 6.22
CA ALA A 122 10.26 12.72 4.90
C ALA A 122 11.11 13.40 3.81
N GLN A 123 11.61 12.61 2.87
CA GLN A 123 12.20 13.09 1.61
C GLN A 123 11.13 13.19 0.52
N SER A 124 10.29 12.16 0.42
CA SER A 124 9.18 12.12 -0.53
C SER A 124 7.97 11.39 0.05
N ILE A 125 6.79 11.84 -0.37
CA ILE A 125 5.50 11.22 -0.06
C ILE A 125 4.77 11.07 -1.38
N ILE A 126 4.42 9.84 -1.73
CA ILE A 126 3.68 9.55 -2.95
C ILE A 126 2.35 8.91 -2.57
N SER A 127 1.26 9.57 -2.94
CA SER A 127 -0.09 9.05 -2.76
C SER A 127 -0.58 8.35 -4.01
N SER A 128 -1.26 7.23 -3.83
CA SER A 128 -1.72 6.41 -4.93
C SER A 128 -3.05 5.75 -4.57
N GLY A 129 -4.13 6.18 -5.24
CA GLY A 129 -5.42 5.50 -5.16
C GLY A 129 -5.38 4.17 -5.94
N GLU A 130 -6.02 3.15 -5.39
CA GLU A 130 -6.09 1.83 -6.01
C GLU A 130 -7.07 1.78 -7.18
N LEU A 131 -8.09 2.64 -7.15
CA LEU A 131 -9.19 2.61 -8.11
C LEU A 131 -9.66 4.03 -8.41
N GLN A 132 -9.73 4.39 -9.69
CA GLN A 132 -10.34 5.65 -10.12
C GLN A 132 -11.21 5.39 -11.33
N GLY A 133 -12.51 5.62 -11.20
CA GLY A 133 -13.43 5.35 -12.29
C GLY A 133 -14.88 5.67 -11.96
N ARG A 134 -15.75 5.30 -12.87
CA ARG A 134 -17.20 5.55 -12.80
C ARG A 134 -17.89 4.47 -11.98
N ILE A 135 -18.79 4.88 -11.08
CA ILE A 135 -19.70 3.97 -10.38
C ILE A 135 -20.69 3.37 -11.38
N VAL A 136 -20.82 2.05 -11.34
CA VAL A 136 -21.73 1.27 -12.20
C VAL A 136 -22.87 0.73 -11.37
N GLY A 137 -24.10 1.01 -11.78
CA GLY A 137 -25.31 0.61 -11.05
C GLY A 137 -25.52 1.42 -9.76
N THR A 138 -26.58 1.10 -9.05
CA THR A 138 -26.96 1.78 -7.81
C THR A 138 -26.15 1.26 -6.64
N PRO A 139 -25.53 2.12 -5.81
CA PRO A 139 -24.86 1.70 -4.57
C PRO A 139 -25.81 0.93 -3.64
N ASN A 140 -25.32 -0.16 -3.05
CA ASN A 140 -26.08 -1.00 -2.14
C ASN A 140 -25.93 -0.50 -0.70
N THR A 141 -26.93 0.20 -0.21
CA THR A 141 -26.94 0.78 1.15
C THR A 141 -27.00 -0.28 2.26
N ALA A 142 -27.67 -1.42 2.01
CA ALA A 142 -27.77 -2.48 3.01
C ALA A 142 -26.43 -3.18 3.28
N GLN A 143 -25.56 -3.23 2.27
CA GLN A 143 -24.24 -3.85 2.37
C GLN A 143 -23.12 -2.82 2.44
N ASN A 144 -23.40 -1.52 2.32
CA ASN A 144 -22.40 -0.45 2.18
C ASN A 144 -21.38 -0.75 1.08
N THR A 145 -21.87 -1.16 -0.10
CA THR A 145 -21.02 -1.49 -1.26
C THR A 145 -21.46 -0.75 -2.50
N PHE A 146 -20.49 -0.50 -3.38
CA PHE A 146 -20.75 -0.01 -4.74
C PHE A 146 -19.72 -0.62 -5.70
N VAL A 147 -19.94 -0.48 -7.00
CA VAL A 147 -19.10 -1.06 -8.02
C VAL A 147 -18.49 0.03 -8.89
N VAL A 148 -17.18 0.00 -9.07
CA VAL A 148 -16.44 0.89 -9.98
C VAL A 148 -15.70 0.02 -10.99
N MET A 149 -16.01 0.18 -12.29
CA MET A 149 -15.38 -0.61 -13.36
C MET A 149 -15.36 -2.13 -13.08
N GLY A 150 -16.41 -2.67 -12.48
CA GLY A 150 -16.50 -4.09 -12.13
C GLY A 150 -15.79 -4.50 -10.83
N GLN A 151 -15.06 -3.60 -10.18
CA GLN A 151 -14.46 -3.82 -8.86
C GLN A 151 -15.48 -3.47 -7.77
N THR A 152 -15.78 -4.42 -6.89
CA THR A 152 -16.61 -4.16 -5.70
C THR A 152 -15.80 -3.38 -4.66
N VAL A 153 -16.36 -2.27 -4.20
CA VAL A 153 -15.82 -1.44 -3.12
C VAL A 153 -16.72 -1.58 -1.90
N LYS A 154 -16.13 -1.86 -0.74
CA LYS A 154 -16.79 -1.93 0.57
C LYS A 154 -16.44 -0.69 1.38
N VAL A 155 -17.46 0.04 1.80
CA VAL A 155 -17.33 1.13 2.78
C VAL A 155 -17.43 0.54 4.19
N VAL A 156 -16.50 0.93 5.05
CA VAL A 156 -16.39 0.49 6.44
C VAL A 156 -16.48 1.68 7.40
N GLY A 157 -16.55 1.43 8.70
CA GLY A 157 -16.70 2.49 9.71
C GLY A 157 -15.61 3.56 9.66
N ALA A 158 -14.37 3.16 9.40
CA ALA A 158 -13.22 4.07 9.29
C ALA A 158 -13.01 4.68 7.89
N THR A 159 -13.89 4.43 6.92
CA THR A 159 -13.79 5.07 5.59
C THR A 159 -13.99 6.59 5.72
N VAL A 160 -13.01 7.35 5.24
CA VAL A 160 -13.06 8.81 5.19
C VAL A 160 -13.60 9.24 3.82
N PHE A 161 -14.61 10.11 3.82
CA PHE A 161 -15.12 10.74 2.61
C PHE A 161 -14.60 12.17 2.52
N ASP A 162 -14.10 12.55 1.37
CA ASP A 162 -13.70 13.93 1.09
C ASP A 162 -14.91 14.88 1.11
N THR A 163 -14.66 16.16 1.30
CA THR A 163 -15.69 17.22 1.28
C THR A 163 -16.45 17.32 -0.04
N SER A 164 -15.92 16.77 -1.13
CA SER A 164 -16.61 16.62 -2.42
C SER A 164 -17.78 15.62 -2.36
N LEU A 165 -17.85 14.81 -1.29
CA LEU A 165 -18.93 13.86 -0.99
C LEU A 165 -19.58 14.20 0.36
N PRO A 166 -20.29 15.32 0.47
CA PRO A 166 -20.71 15.90 1.75
C PRO A 166 -21.69 15.03 2.55
N ASN A 167 -22.38 14.09 1.92
CA ASN A 167 -23.28 13.14 2.58
C ASN A 167 -22.67 11.73 2.70
N GLY A 168 -21.33 11.61 2.60
CA GLY A 168 -20.64 10.32 2.66
C GLY A 168 -21.18 9.33 1.63
N PHE A 169 -21.55 8.13 2.06
CA PHE A 169 -22.07 7.07 1.19
C PHE A 169 -23.32 7.52 0.39
N ALA A 170 -24.20 8.35 0.96
CA ALA A 170 -25.40 8.85 0.29
C ALA A 170 -25.11 9.84 -0.86
N SER A 171 -23.86 10.34 -0.96
CA SER A 171 -23.42 11.13 -2.11
C SER A 171 -23.00 10.28 -3.32
N LEU A 172 -22.88 8.96 -3.14
CA LEU A 172 -22.50 8.05 -4.22
C LEU A 172 -23.72 7.72 -5.07
N ALA A 173 -23.60 7.87 -6.37
CA ALA A 173 -24.65 7.56 -7.33
C ALA A 173 -24.05 6.94 -8.59
N THR A 174 -24.87 6.26 -9.38
CA THR A 174 -24.52 5.80 -10.73
C THR A 174 -23.88 6.96 -11.50
N ASP A 175 -22.84 6.66 -12.26
CA ASP A 175 -22.08 7.59 -13.09
C ASP A 175 -21.20 8.61 -12.31
N THR A 176 -21.26 8.65 -10.98
CA THR A 176 -20.27 9.43 -10.22
C THR A 176 -18.88 8.85 -10.45
N ILE A 177 -17.92 9.70 -10.78
CA ILE A 177 -16.51 9.30 -10.88
C ILE A 177 -15.88 9.52 -9.51
N VAL A 178 -15.24 8.48 -8.99
CA VAL A 178 -14.57 8.50 -7.69
C VAL A 178 -13.14 8.01 -7.80
N GLU A 179 -12.28 8.49 -6.90
CA GLU A 179 -11.02 7.85 -6.56
C GLU A 179 -11.15 7.19 -5.20
N VAL A 180 -10.66 5.98 -5.09
CA VAL A 180 -10.75 5.15 -3.88
C VAL A 180 -9.36 4.69 -3.49
N HIS A 181 -8.98 4.98 -2.25
CA HIS A 181 -7.85 4.38 -1.56
C HIS A 181 -8.35 3.26 -0.65
N GLY A 182 -7.55 2.22 -0.45
CA GLY A 182 -7.96 1.13 0.41
C GLY A 182 -7.08 -0.10 0.30
N GLN A 183 -7.63 -1.23 0.73
CA GLN A 183 -6.94 -2.51 0.69
C GLN A 183 -7.77 -3.53 -0.10
N LEU A 184 -7.16 -4.10 -1.14
CA LEU A 184 -7.76 -5.17 -1.92
C LEU A 184 -7.55 -6.50 -1.20
N ASN A 185 -8.65 -7.15 -0.82
CA ASN A 185 -8.60 -8.50 -0.29
C ASN A 185 -8.49 -9.51 -1.45
N ALA A 186 -7.37 -10.22 -1.51
CA ALA A 186 -7.08 -11.14 -2.61
C ALA A 186 -7.98 -12.37 -2.65
N ASN A 187 -8.55 -12.76 -1.52
CA ASN A 187 -9.44 -13.93 -1.42
C ASN A 187 -10.87 -13.60 -1.92
N THR A 188 -11.38 -12.42 -1.56
CA THR A 188 -12.76 -12.01 -1.89
C THR A 188 -12.83 -11.08 -3.10
N ASN A 189 -11.70 -10.55 -3.55
CA ASN A 189 -11.58 -9.51 -4.58
C ASN A 189 -12.45 -8.28 -4.27
N VAL A 190 -12.56 -7.91 -3.00
CA VAL A 190 -13.26 -6.71 -2.53
C VAL A 190 -12.24 -5.68 -2.08
N LEU A 191 -12.38 -4.44 -2.55
CA LEU A 191 -11.58 -3.30 -2.10
C LEU A 191 -12.27 -2.68 -0.87
N LYS A 192 -11.70 -2.85 0.33
CA LYS A 192 -12.11 -2.11 1.54
C LYS A 192 -11.59 -0.68 1.44
N ALA A 193 -12.50 0.28 1.33
CA ALA A 193 -12.13 1.68 1.16
C ALA A 193 -11.66 2.32 2.47
N SER A 194 -10.54 3.04 2.42
CA SER A 194 -10.04 3.88 3.51
C SER A 194 -10.30 5.36 3.28
N PHE A 195 -10.28 5.79 1.99
CA PHE A 195 -10.60 7.16 1.59
C PHE A 195 -11.30 7.15 0.24
N ILE A 196 -12.32 8.02 0.09
CA ILE A 196 -13.06 8.18 -1.16
C ILE A 196 -13.24 9.67 -1.46
N GLU A 197 -12.87 10.08 -2.68
CA GLU A 197 -13.16 11.43 -3.19
C GLU A 197 -13.86 11.38 -4.55
N LYS A 198 -14.64 12.40 -4.84
CA LYS A 198 -15.24 12.60 -6.16
C LYS A 198 -14.24 13.28 -7.09
N LYS A 199 -14.12 12.75 -8.31
CA LYS A 199 -13.33 13.36 -9.39
C LYS A 199 -14.22 14.01 -10.44
N THR A 200 -13.77 15.14 -10.98
CA THR A 200 -14.46 15.81 -12.09
C THR A 200 -13.57 15.69 -13.32
N ALA A 201 -14.09 15.03 -14.37
CA ALA A 201 -13.42 14.87 -15.68
C ALA A 201 -11.93 14.47 -15.58
N PRO A 202 -11.58 13.34 -14.93
CA PRO A 202 -10.19 12.92 -14.82
C PRO A 202 -9.61 12.61 -16.20
N ALA A 203 -8.32 12.85 -16.40
CA ALA A 203 -7.64 12.59 -17.66
C ALA A 203 -7.50 11.08 -17.97
N PHE A 204 -7.64 10.23 -16.97
CA PHE A 204 -7.52 8.77 -17.06
C PHE A 204 -8.31 8.09 -15.94
N PHE A 205 -8.53 6.77 -16.11
CA PHE A 205 -9.00 5.90 -15.04
C PHE A 205 -7.86 5.03 -14.53
N LYS A 206 -8.01 4.49 -13.32
CA LYS A 206 -7.04 3.57 -12.68
C LYS A 206 -7.76 2.35 -12.13
N ILE A 207 -7.13 1.19 -12.22
CA ILE A 207 -7.59 -0.02 -11.54
C ILE A 207 -6.40 -0.83 -11.06
N GLN A 208 -6.49 -1.32 -9.83
CA GLN A 208 -5.58 -2.32 -9.28
C GLN A 208 -6.32 -3.65 -9.18
N GLY A 209 -5.69 -4.74 -9.60
CA GLY A 209 -6.30 -6.06 -9.49
C GLY A 209 -5.42 -7.17 -10.03
N PHE A 210 -5.91 -8.39 -9.90
CA PHE A 210 -5.19 -9.58 -10.33
C PHE A 210 -5.43 -9.86 -11.80
N VAL A 211 -4.34 -10.09 -12.53
CA VAL A 211 -4.38 -10.49 -13.94
C VAL A 211 -4.98 -11.86 -14.07
N SER A 212 -5.93 -12.02 -14.97
CA SER A 212 -6.48 -13.30 -15.39
C SER A 212 -6.65 -13.33 -16.91
N ASN A 213 -6.77 -14.54 -17.49
CA ASN A 213 -6.95 -14.73 -18.93
C ASN A 213 -5.93 -13.97 -19.79
N HIS A 214 -4.67 -13.88 -19.31
CA HIS A 214 -3.63 -13.19 -20.06
C HIS A 214 -3.33 -13.89 -21.38
N ASN A 215 -3.34 -13.12 -22.46
CA ASN A 215 -2.97 -13.54 -23.80
C ASN A 215 -1.89 -12.62 -24.35
N ALA A 216 -0.65 -13.12 -24.41
CA ALA A 216 0.51 -12.35 -24.85
C ALA A 216 0.46 -12.00 -26.36
N SER A 217 -0.15 -12.85 -27.18
CA SER A 217 -0.25 -12.63 -28.63
C SER A 217 -1.20 -11.49 -28.97
N THR A 218 -2.34 -11.39 -28.27
CA THR A 218 -3.31 -10.30 -28.45
C THR A 218 -3.03 -9.11 -27.55
N ARG A 219 -2.08 -9.25 -26.61
CA ARG A 219 -1.72 -8.26 -25.58
C ARG A 219 -2.93 -7.79 -24.77
N LYS A 220 -3.70 -8.78 -24.28
CA LYS A 220 -4.91 -8.56 -23.49
C LYS A 220 -4.90 -9.42 -22.22
N PHE A 221 -5.58 -8.94 -21.19
CA PHE A 221 -5.86 -9.68 -19.97
C PHE A 221 -7.13 -9.15 -19.31
N ASN A 222 -7.63 -9.86 -18.30
CA ASN A 222 -8.75 -9.41 -17.49
C ASN A 222 -8.29 -8.98 -16.08
N ILE A 223 -8.95 -7.97 -15.54
CA ILE A 223 -9.04 -7.70 -14.10
C ILE A 223 -10.52 -7.82 -13.72
N GLY A 224 -10.86 -8.83 -12.92
CA GLY A 224 -12.26 -9.15 -12.68
C GLY A 224 -13.04 -9.31 -13.99
N PRO A 225 -14.18 -8.62 -14.17
CA PRO A 225 -15.00 -8.75 -15.38
C PRO A 225 -14.52 -7.88 -16.56
N ILE A 226 -13.55 -6.97 -16.37
CA ILE A 226 -13.15 -6.06 -17.44
C ILE A 226 -12.01 -6.62 -18.27
N LEU A 227 -12.12 -6.49 -19.59
CA LEU A 227 -11.07 -6.84 -20.55
C LEU A 227 -10.18 -5.62 -20.81
N ILE A 228 -8.88 -5.79 -20.59
CA ILE A 228 -7.86 -4.75 -20.75
C ILE A 228 -6.97 -5.07 -21.94
N ASN A 229 -6.88 -4.14 -22.88
CA ASN A 229 -5.95 -4.19 -23.99
C ASN A 229 -4.76 -3.27 -23.69
N TYR A 230 -3.56 -3.85 -23.64
CA TYR A 230 -2.33 -3.12 -23.37
C TYR A 230 -1.39 -3.06 -24.59
N ALA A 231 -1.92 -3.33 -25.81
CA ALA A 231 -1.12 -3.36 -27.04
C ALA A 231 -0.42 -2.01 -27.31
N ASN A 232 -1.08 -0.90 -26.98
CA ASN A 232 -0.60 0.46 -27.17
C ASN A 232 -0.16 1.15 -25.88
N ALA A 233 0.05 0.39 -24.80
CA ALA A 233 0.54 0.95 -23.54
C ALA A 233 1.94 1.56 -23.75
N THR A 234 2.07 2.83 -23.41
CA THR A 234 3.33 3.57 -23.54
C THR A 234 4.32 3.26 -22.42
N GLU A 235 3.83 2.74 -21.31
CA GLU A 235 4.65 2.36 -20.16
C GLU A 235 4.26 0.95 -19.68
N LEU A 236 5.17 0.01 -19.88
CA LEU A 236 5.04 -1.38 -19.42
C LEU A 236 6.24 -1.71 -18.52
N ARG A 237 6.05 -1.56 -17.20
CA ARG A 237 7.13 -1.78 -16.21
C ARG A 237 7.22 -3.23 -15.72
N LEU A 238 6.25 -4.06 -16.08
CA LEU A 238 6.29 -5.50 -15.85
C LEU A 238 5.56 -6.22 -17.00
N THR A 239 5.92 -7.47 -17.23
CA THR A 239 5.17 -8.34 -18.14
C THR A 239 3.97 -8.91 -17.39
N PRO A 240 2.72 -8.64 -17.82
CA PRO A 240 1.54 -9.24 -17.20
C PRO A 240 1.59 -10.76 -17.25
N ALA A 241 1.18 -11.40 -16.16
CA ALA A 241 1.02 -12.86 -16.06
C ALA A 241 -0.15 -13.17 -15.12
N ASN A 242 -0.85 -14.28 -15.35
CA ASN A 242 -1.97 -14.68 -14.51
C ASN A 242 -1.57 -14.77 -13.04
N GLY A 243 -2.41 -14.22 -12.17
CA GLY A 243 -2.20 -14.16 -10.72
C GLY A 243 -1.36 -12.97 -10.24
N LEU A 244 -0.69 -12.23 -11.12
CA LEU A 244 0.03 -11.02 -10.70
C LEU A 244 -0.94 -9.90 -10.33
N LEU A 245 -0.66 -9.22 -9.22
CA LEU A 245 -1.28 -7.96 -8.88
C LEU A 245 -0.65 -6.85 -9.72
N VAL A 246 -1.47 -6.15 -10.48
CA VAL A 246 -1.04 -5.05 -11.34
C VAL A 246 -1.85 -3.79 -11.08
N ARG A 247 -1.22 -2.64 -11.35
CA ARG A 247 -1.88 -1.33 -11.44
C ARG A 247 -1.92 -0.92 -12.90
N VAL A 248 -3.11 -0.59 -13.38
CA VAL A 248 -3.34 -0.21 -14.77
C VAL A 248 -3.93 1.18 -14.83
N ARG A 249 -3.30 2.03 -15.64
CA ARG A 249 -3.87 3.30 -16.05
C ARG A 249 -4.56 3.12 -17.41
N LEU A 250 -5.82 3.53 -17.45
CA LEU A 250 -6.70 3.38 -18.61
C LEU A 250 -7.00 4.75 -19.21
N THR A 251 -7.32 4.80 -20.49
CA THR A 251 -7.89 6.02 -21.09
C THR A 251 -9.20 6.38 -20.39
N ALA A 252 -9.50 7.67 -20.24
CA ALA A 252 -10.77 8.14 -19.67
C ALA A 252 -11.97 8.00 -20.62
N VAL A 253 -11.79 7.31 -21.74
CA VAL A 253 -12.85 7.02 -22.70
C VAL A 253 -13.54 5.73 -22.27
N LEU A 254 -14.86 5.80 -22.06
CA LEU A 254 -15.65 4.60 -21.79
C LEU A 254 -15.60 3.68 -23.01
N PRO A 255 -15.40 2.38 -22.81
CA PRO A 255 -15.47 1.44 -23.92
C PRO A 255 -16.89 1.46 -24.53
N PRO A 256 -17.02 1.17 -25.81
CA PRO A 256 -18.32 0.99 -26.45
C PRO A 256 -19.16 -0.03 -25.68
N LEU A 257 -20.48 0.17 -25.64
CA LEU A 257 -21.42 -0.75 -24.98
C LEU A 257 -21.46 -2.15 -25.62
N ALA A 258 -20.75 -2.35 -26.74
CA ALA A 258 -20.60 -3.66 -27.37
C ALA A 258 -19.77 -4.58 -26.45
N LEU A 259 -20.29 -5.73 -26.09
CA LEU A 259 -19.60 -6.72 -25.26
C LEU A 259 -18.69 -7.62 -26.11
N PRO A 260 -17.48 -7.96 -25.61
CA PRO A 260 -16.90 -7.48 -24.35
C PRO A 260 -16.30 -6.07 -24.49
N ALA A 261 -16.72 -5.17 -23.62
CA ALA A 261 -16.18 -3.81 -23.55
C ALA A 261 -14.66 -3.86 -23.26
N GLU A 262 -13.86 -3.36 -24.19
CA GLU A 262 -12.41 -3.40 -24.10
C GLU A 262 -11.85 -2.06 -23.60
N TRP A 263 -11.14 -2.11 -22.47
CA TRP A 263 -10.49 -0.95 -21.88
C TRP A 263 -9.06 -0.80 -22.39
N LEU A 264 -8.69 0.39 -22.81
CA LEU A 264 -7.35 0.67 -23.37
C LEU A 264 -6.41 1.11 -22.26
N ALA A 265 -5.36 0.31 -22.00
CA ALA A 265 -4.31 0.65 -21.06
C ALA A 265 -3.28 1.60 -21.69
N THR A 266 -2.91 2.63 -20.96
CA THR A 266 -1.77 3.51 -21.27
C THR A 266 -0.53 3.14 -20.46
N ARG A 267 -0.72 2.56 -19.26
CA ARG A 267 0.35 2.11 -18.35
C ARG A 267 -0.04 0.82 -17.67
N VAL A 268 0.92 -0.11 -17.55
CA VAL A 268 0.79 -1.32 -16.72
C VAL A 268 2.05 -1.44 -15.87
N ARG A 269 1.89 -1.56 -14.54
CA ARG A 269 3.00 -1.65 -13.60
C ARG A 269 2.66 -2.56 -12.41
N GLY A 270 3.68 -2.99 -11.71
CA GLY A 270 3.59 -3.68 -10.42
C GLY A 270 3.55 -2.71 -9.24
N PRO A 271 3.79 -3.22 -8.03
CA PRO A 271 3.99 -2.39 -6.85
C PRO A 271 5.11 -1.37 -7.07
N GLU A 272 4.92 -0.17 -6.54
CA GLU A 272 5.91 0.91 -6.66
C GLU A 272 7.06 0.75 -5.65
N HIS A 273 8.17 1.43 -5.96
CA HIS A 273 9.32 1.60 -5.06
C HIS A 273 10.17 0.35 -4.78
N LEU A 274 10.00 -0.75 -5.54
CA LEU A 274 10.79 -1.97 -5.38
C LEU A 274 12.16 -1.94 -6.09
N ALA A 275 12.43 -0.93 -6.92
CA ALA A 275 13.65 -0.89 -7.73
C ALA A 275 14.92 -0.58 -6.93
N GLU A 276 14.82 -0.01 -5.74
CA GLU A 276 15.94 0.41 -4.93
C GLU A 276 16.04 -0.42 -3.66
N ASN A 277 17.26 -0.88 -3.33
CA ASN A 277 17.52 -1.51 -2.06
C ASN A 277 17.34 -0.51 -0.91
N ARG A 278 16.71 -0.95 0.18
CA ARG A 278 16.43 -0.12 1.36
C ARG A 278 16.79 -0.85 2.64
N GLY A 279 17.50 -0.17 3.52
CA GLY A 279 17.89 -0.72 4.82
C GLY A 279 16.72 -0.99 5.75
N ALA A 280 15.65 -0.21 5.63
CA ALA A 280 14.39 -0.44 6.35
C ALA A 280 13.20 -0.29 5.40
N PHE A 281 12.29 -1.24 5.46
CA PHE A 281 11.03 -1.22 4.73
C PHE A 281 9.91 -1.76 5.63
N GLU A 282 8.83 -0.99 5.68
CA GLU A 282 7.59 -1.36 6.39
C GLU A 282 6.41 -1.26 5.43
N ILE A 283 5.59 -2.30 5.39
CA ILE A 283 4.36 -2.35 4.61
C ILE A 283 3.24 -2.99 5.41
N GLU A 284 2.06 -2.36 5.39
CA GLU A 284 0.82 -2.94 5.90
C GLU A 284 -0.11 -3.24 4.73
N GLY A 285 -0.68 -4.44 4.71
CA GLY A 285 -1.60 -4.82 3.65
C GLY A 285 -2.05 -6.27 3.70
N GLY A 286 -2.88 -6.65 2.73
CA GLY A 286 -3.32 -8.03 2.54
C GLY A 286 -2.25 -8.90 1.87
N VAL A 287 -2.19 -10.17 2.25
CA VAL A 287 -1.42 -11.19 1.52
C VAL A 287 -2.07 -11.38 0.15
N THR A 288 -1.35 -11.05 -0.91
CA THR A 288 -1.83 -11.04 -2.30
C THR A 288 -1.33 -12.21 -3.14
N SER A 289 -0.33 -12.93 -2.66
CA SER A 289 0.15 -14.20 -3.23
C SER A 289 0.69 -15.04 -2.08
N PHE A 290 0.46 -16.34 -2.13
CA PHE A 290 0.87 -17.26 -1.07
C PHE A 290 1.47 -18.52 -1.68
N THR A 291 2.76 -18.72 -1.47
CA THR A 291 3.50 -19.94 -1.83
C THR A 291 3.71 -20.81 -0.59
N SER A 292 4.10 -20.18 0.51
CA SER A 292 4.25 -20.80 1.83
C SER A 292 4.23 -19.70 2.89
N SER A 293 4.20 -20.06 4.18
CA SER A 293 4.32 -19.10 5.28
C SER A 293 5.67 -18.37 5.32
N ALA A 294 6.69 -18.91 4.65
CA ALA A 294 7.99 -18.27 4.50
C ALA A 294 8.10 -17.42 3.22
N LEU A 295 7.23 -17.64 2.21
CA LEU A 295 7.31 -16.96 0.92
C LEU A 295 5.90 -16.59 0.44
N PHE A 296 5.58 -15.31 0.49
CA PHE A 296 4.30 -14.74 0.09
C PHE A 296 4.49 -13.31 -0.45
N SER A 297 3.42 -12.64 -0.85
CA SER A 297 3.48 -11.22 -1.22
C SER A 297 2.45 -10.41 -0.41
N VAL A 298 2.79 -9.18 -0.04
CA VAL A 298 1.88 -8.21 0.61
C VAL A 298 1.70 -7.03 -0.34
N ASN A 299 0.45 -6.75 -0.75
CA ASN A 299 0.13 -5.73 -1.76
C ASN A 299 1.00 -5.84 -3.03
N GLY A 300 1.32 -7.09 -3.45
CA GLY A 300 2.17 -7.39 -4.59
C GLY A 300 3.68 -7.31 -4.31
N VAL A 301 4.12 -6.87 -3.13
CA VAL A 301 5.54 -6.88 -2.73
C VAL A 301 5.93 -8.28 -2.29
N PRO A 302 6.91 -8.93 -2.94
CA PRO A 302 7.41 -10.24 -2.51
C PRO A 302 8.07 -10.14 -1.12
N VAL A 303 7.77 -11.12 -0.26
CA VAL A 303 8.26 -11.19 1.13
C VAL A 303 8.94 -12.55 1.35
N ASP A 304 10.17 -12.51 1.85
CA ASP A 304 10.84 -13.65 2.45
C ASP A 304 10.75 -13.52 3.97
N ALA A 305 9.92 -14.34 4.59
CA ALA A 305 9.69 -14.41 6.03
C ALA A 305 10.33 -15.64 6.68
N SER A 306 11.31 -16.29 6.03
CA SER A 306 11.94 -17.53 6.50
C SER A 306 12.62 -17.39 7.87
N THR A 307 13.06 -16.18 8.23
CA THR A 307 13.72 -15.86 9.52
C THR A 307 12.92 -14.87 10.35
N ALA A 308 11.71 -14.51 9.93
CA ALA A 308 10.91 -13.47 10.59
C ALA A 308 10.34 -13.96 11.94
N VAL A 309 10.21 -13.04 12.88
CA VAL A 309 9.42 -13.23 14.08
C VAL A 309 7.97 -12.89 13.77
N PHE A 310 7.05 -13.80 14.14
CA PHE A 310 5.60 -13.60 13.97
C PHE A 310 5.00 -13.08 15.26
N GLU A 311 4.14 -12.05 15.14
CA GLU A 311 3.43 -11.41 16.25
C GLU A 311 1.92 -11.46 16.03
N ARG A 312 1.13 -11.51 17.09
CA ARG A 312 -0.35 -11.64 17.09
C ARG A 312 -0.87 -12.88 16.34
N GLY A 313 0.01 -13.88 16.14
CA GLY A 313 -0.29 -15.12 15.47
C GLY A 313 0.99 -15.90 15.17
N THR A 314 0.89 -16.88 14.30
CA THR A 314 2.00 -17.77 13.92
C THR A 314 2.18 -17.81 12.40
N ALA A 315 3.29 -18.38 11.94
CA ALA A 315 3.51 -18.62 10.52
C ALA A 315 2.35 -19.41 9.87
N ALA A 316 1.73 -20.35 10.58
CA ALA A 316 0.60 -21.13 10.09
C ALA A 316 -0.68 -20.29 9.87
N SER A 317 -0.75 -19.09 10.43
CA SER A 317 -1.88 -18.18 10.25
C SER A 317 -1.80 -17.37 8.95
N ILE A 318 -0.67 -17.42 8.23
CA ILE A 318 -0.52 -16.71 6.96
C ILE A 318 -1.25 -17.46 5.85
N ALA A 319 -2.15 -16.76 5.17
CA ALA A 319 -2.92 -17.25 4.04
C ALA A 319 -3.28 -16.09 3.10
N LEU A 320 -3.74 -16.40 1.89
CA LEU A 320 -4.22 -15.40 0.93
C LEU A 320 -5.33 -14.54 1.56
N GLY A 321 -5.21 -13.23 1.42
CA GLY A 321 -6.16 -12.25 1.95
C GLY A 321 -5.99 -11.89 3.43
N VAL A 322 -5.15 -12.61 4.20
CA VAL A 322 -4.83 -12.24 5.58
C VAL A 322 -4.09 -10.91 5.61
N ARG A 323 -4.47 -10.03 6.53
CA ARG A 323 -3.83 -8.73 6.70
C ARG A 323 -2.63 -8.83 7.62
N VAL A 324 -1.51 -8.22 7.21
CA VAL A 324 -0.26 -8.23 7.95
C VAL A 324 0.45 -6.88 7.88
N GLU A 325 1.22 -6.55 8.91
CA GLU A 325 2.29 -5.55 8.88
C GLU A 325 3.63 -6.30 8.79
N VAL A 326 4.46 -5.97 7.81
CA VAL A 326 5.76 -6.60 7.61
C VAL A 326 6.85 -5.55 7.68
N LYS A 327 7.87 -5.81 8.51
CA LYS A 327 9.08 -4.97 8.64
C LYS A 327 10.32 -5.77 8.28
N GLY A 328 11.25 -5.13 7.59
CA GLY A 328 12.50 -5.76 7.16
C GLY A 328 13.36 -4.84 6.30
N SER A 329 14.12 -5.43 5.40
CA SER A 329 14.95 -4.72 4.42
C SER A 329 14.54 -5.09 3.01
N LEU A 330 14.51 -4.13 2.10
CA LEU A 330 14.24 -4.38 0.68
C LEU A 330 15.55 -4.65 -0.05
N VAL A 331 15.69 -5.86 -0.59
CA VAL A 331 16.87 -6.31 -1.31
C VAL A 331 16.44 -6.91 -2.65
N ASN A 332 16.90 -6.31 -3.74
CA ASN A 332 16.59 -6.75 -5.11
C ASN A 332 15.08 -6.98 -5.37
N GLY A 333 14.24 -6.07 -4.85
CA GLY A 333 12.78 -6.13 -5.01
C GLY A 333 12.05 -7.11 -4.09
N MET A 334 12.75 -7.76 -3.15
CA MET A 334 12.19 -8.66 -2.15
C MET A 334 12.34 -8.06 -0.76
N LEU A 335 11.27 -8.05 0.02
CA LEU A 335 11.29 -7.67 1.43
C LEU A 335 11.76 -8.85 2.26
N ILE A 336 12.99 -8.79 2.75
CA ILE A 336 13.55 -9.74 3.71
C ILE A 336 12.99 -9.37 5.08
N ALA A 337 12.00 -10.09 5.52
CA ALA A 337 11.26 -9.76 6.72
C ALA A 337 12.04 -10.14 7.98
N THR A 338 12.10 -9.22 8.93
CA THR A 338 12.54 -9.48 10.31
C THR A 338 11.36 -9.70 11.23
N ARG A 339 10.19 -9.09 10.91
CA ARG A 339 8.96 -9.19 11.68
C ARG A 339 7.74 -9.24 10.77
N VAL A 340 6.82 -10.12 11.10
CA VAL A 340 5.48 -10.20 10.50
C VAL A 340 4.45 -10.16 11.63
N LYS A 341 3.63 -9.12 11.66
CA LYS A 341 2.56 -8.95 12.63
C LYS A 341 1.22 -9.19 11.91
N LEU A 342 0.43 -10.11 12.45
CA LEU A 342 -0.93 -10.32 11.95
C LEU A 342 -1.83 -9.18 12.44
N GLU A 343 -2.64 -8.66 11.54
CA GLU A 343 -3.61 -7.61 11.82
C GLU A 343 -5.03 -8.13 11.72
N ASP A 344 -5.92 -7.66 12.59
CA ASP A 344 -7.34 -8.01 12.52
C ASP A 344 -8.00 -7.21 11.39
N ASP A 345 -8.80 -7.88 10.56
CA ASP A 345 -9.59 -7.23 9.51
C ASP A 345 -10.61 -6.23 10.07
N ASN A 346 -11.06 -6.42 11.33
CA ASN A 346 -11.95 -5.50 12.02
C ASN A 346 -11.24 -4.20 12.46
N GLU A 347 -9.92 -4.19 12.63
CA GLU A 347 -9.17 -2.97 12.93
C GLU A 347 -9.30 -1.90 11.83
N LEU A 348 -9.58 -2.30 10.57
CA LEU A 348 -9.91 -1.34 9.51
C LEU A 348 -11.29 -0.71 9.69
N ASP A 349 -12.20 -1.40 10.35
CA ASP A 349 -13.58 -0.93 10.56
C ASP A 349 -13.67 0.06 11.74
N GLU A 350 -12.74 -0.05 12.72
CA GLU A 350 -12.71 0.70 13.98
C GLU A 350 -11.42 1.52 14.16
N ARG A 351 -10.70 1.82 13.07
CA ARG A 351 -9.40 2.49 13.13
C ARG A 351 -9.50 3.86 13.83
N GLU A 352 -8.67 4.06 14.85
CA GLU A 352 -8.53 5.35 15.52
C GLU A 352 -7.64 6.29 14.71
N PHE A 353 -8.07 7.54 14.60
CA PHE A 353 -7.32 8.64 14.00
C PHE A 353 -6.73 9.54 15.07
N GLU A 354 -5.55 10.11 14.77
CA GLU A 354 -4.83 11.02 15.68
C GLU A 354 -4.57 12.35 14.98
N LEU A 355 -5.03 13.45 15.57
CA LEU A 355 -4.86 14.81 15.04
C LEU A 355 -4.18 15.70 16.06
N HIS A 356 -3.18 16.47 15.65
CA HIS A 356 -2.51 17.46 16.45
C HIS A 356 -2.62 18.84 15.82
N GLY A 357 -2.86 19.86 16.62
CA GLY A 357 -2.86 21.24 16.13
C GLY A 357 -3.71 22.19 16.96
N SER A 358 -3.96 23.35 16.38
CA SER A 358 -4.72 24.42 17.01
C SER A 358 -6.22 24.28 16.72
N VAL A 359 -7.04 24.39 17.76
CA VAL A 359 -8.50 24.41 17.68
C VAL A 359 -8.97 25.66 16.91
N ALA A 360 -9.87 25.46 15.96
CA ALA A 360 -10.53 26.55 15.25
C ALA A 360 -12.03 26.28 15.10
N ASN A 361 -12.83 27.32 14.86
CA ASN A 361 -14.28 27.24 14.64
C ASN A 361 -15.03 26.45 15.73
N LEU A 362 -14.64 26.68 16.98
CA LEU A 362 -15.24 25.98 18.13
C LEU A 362 -16.71 26.33 18.29
N THR A 363 -17.52 25.28 18.45
CA THR A 363 -18.95 25.35 18.80
C THR A 363 -19.21 24.56 20.06
N ALA A 364 -20.47 24.39 20.48
CA ALA A 364 -20.83 23.60 21.66
C ALA A 364 -20.51 22.08 21.51
N THR A 365 -20.42 21.57 20.30
CA THR A 365 -20.25 20.12 20.06
C THR A 365 -19.19 19.80 19.01
N THR A 366 -18.64 20.79 18.30
CA THR A 366 -17.66 20.58 17.24
C THR A 366 -16.59 21.66 17.23
N PHE A 367 -15.43 21.34 16.65
CA PHE A 367 -14.39 22.28 16.25
C PHE A 367 -13.69 21.75 15.01
N THR A 368 -12.85 22.56 14.38
CA THR A 368 -11.97 22.12 13.29
C THR A 368 -10.53 22.02 13.77
N LEU A 369 -9.85 20.96 13.34
CA LEU A 369 -8.44 20.73 13.57
C LEU A 369 -7.79 20.37 12.22
N ARG A 370 -6.89 21.23 11.71
CA ARG A 370 -6.28 21.05 10.36
C ARG A 370 -7.31 20.85 9.23
N GLY A 371 -8.45 21.52 9.30
CA GLY A 371 -9.52 21.40 8.31
C GLY A 371 -10.42 20.17 8.49
N VAL A 372 -10.12 19.28 9.44
CA VAL A 372 -10.98 18.14 9.80
C VAL A 372 -11.95 18.58 10.89
N THR A 373 -13.23 18.30 10.71
CA THR A 373 -14.25 18.54 11.75
C THR A 373 -14.12 17.45 12.82
N VAL A 374 -13.94 17.90 14.06
CA VAL A 374 -13.94 17.05 15.26
C VAL A 374 -15.24 17.28 16.00
N GLU A 375 -15.95 16.19 16.29
CA GLU A 375 -17.13 16.17 17.15
C GLU A 375 -16.74 15.71 18.56
N TYR A 376 -17.24 16.37 19.57
CA TYR A 376 -16.97 16.03 20.97
C TYR A 376 -18.24 16.13 21.84
N GLY A 377 -18.24 15.45 22.98
CA GLY A 377 -19.39 15.42 23.86
C GLY A 377 -19.11 14.82 25.23
N ALA A 378 -20.15 14.38 25.91
CA ALA A 378 -20.08 13.88 27.28
C ALA A 378 -19.19 12.63 27.44
N ALA A 379 -19.05 11.82 26.38
CA ALA A 379 -18.19 10.63 26.37
C ALA A 379 -16.71 10.93 26.07
N THR A 380 -16.38 12.16 25.63
CA THR A 380 -15.00 12.55 25.32
C THR A 380 -14.17 12.66 26.58
N LEU A 381 -13.04 11.94 26.63
CA LEU A 381 -12.08 12.01 27.74
C LEU A 381 -11.12 13.18 27.55
N TYR A 382 -10.88 13.94 28.62
CA TYR A 382 -9.92 15.05 28.61
C TYR A 382 -8.66 14.66 29.38
N ARG A 383 -7.48 15.08 28.87
CA ARG A 383 -6.16 14.92 29.47
C ARG A 383 -5.43 16.25 29.57
N ARG A 384 -4.71 16.48 30.66
CA ARG A 384 -3.96 17.72 30.93
C ARG A 384 -4.82 18.99 30.90
N GLY A 385 -6.13 18.85 31.11
CA GLY A 385 -7.12 19.90 31.13
C GLY A 385 -8.54 19.34 31.17
N THR A 386 -9.51 20.23 30.97
CA THR A 386 -10.93 19.93 30.99
C THR A 386 -11.61 20.56 29.77
N VAL A 387 -12.91 20.33 29.59
CA VAL A 387 -13.67 20.97 28.50
C VAL A 387 -13.60 22.50 28.52
N THR A 388 -13.42 23.12 29.68
CA THR A 388 -13.30 24.57 29.81
C THR A 388 -11.99 25.14 29.22
N ASN A 389 -10.96 24.31 29.04
CA ASN A 389 -9.72 24.67 28.38
C ASN A 389 -9.83 24.57 26.84
N LEU A 390 -10.92 23.97 26.33
CA LEU A 390 -11.15 23.87 24.89
C LEU A 390 -11.66 25.22 24.38
N VAL A 391 -10.74 25.99 23.79
CA VAL A 391 -10.98 27.34 23.26
C VAL A 391 -10.32 27.42 21.88
N ASN A 392 -10.76 28.37 21.03
CA ASN A 392 -10.07 28.65 19.77
C ASN A 392 -8.63 29.04 20.04
N GLY A 393 -7.68 28.41 19.33
CA GLY A 393 -6.24 28.58 19.51
C GLY A 393 -5.60 27.58 20.46
N ALA A 394 -6.35 26.82 21.25
CA ALA A 394 -5.79 25.78 22.13
C ALA A 394 -5.06 24.73 21.29
N GLN A 395 -3.85 24.34 21.71
CA GLN A 395 -3.10 23.25 21.10
C GLN A 395 -3.57 21.93 21.71
N VAL A 396 -3.99 21.02 20.86
CA VAL A 396 -4.54 19.75 21.30
C VAL A 396 -4.09 18.58 20.44
N GLU A 397 -3.97 17.40 21.09
CA GLU A 397 -3.99 16.11 20.46
C GLU A 397 -5.42 15.56 20.58
N VAL A 398 -5.99 15.11 19.48
CA VAL A 398 -7.29 14.44 19.43
C VAL A 398 -7.10 13.00 18.95
N LYS A 399 -7.63 12.04 19.72
CA LYS A 399 -7.83 10.67 19.23
C LYS A 399 -9.32 10.42 19.08
N GLY A 400 -9.69 9.73 17.99
CA GLY A 400 -11.10 9.47 17.73
C GLY A 400 -11.31 8.58 16.51
N VAL A 401 -12.56 8.23 16.26
CA VAL A 401 -12.98 7.37 15.17
C VAL A 401 -13.71 8.20 14.10
N ALA A 402 -13.58 7.75 12.84
CA ALA A 402 -14.35 8.37 11.77
C ALA A 402 -15.86 8.13 11.98
N THR A 403 -16.65 9.15 11.76
CA THR A 403 -18.11 9.04 11.77
C THR A 403 -18.67 9.74 10.54
N THR A 404 -19.59 9.08 9.88
CA THR A 404 -20.37 9.65 8.78
C THR A 404 -21.74 10.05 9.33
N GLY A 405 -21.89 11.33 9.67
CA GLY A 405 -23.20 11.88 10.01
C GLY A 405 -24.09 12.00 8.77
N THR A 406 -25.41 11.91 8.93
CA THR A 406 -26.38 12.25 7.88
C THR A 406 -26.16 13.71 7.47
N GLY A 407 -25.82 13.92 6.20
CA GLY A 407 -25.69 15.28 5.66
C GLY A 407 -24.36 15.99 5.91
N ALA A 408 -23.29 15.26 6.27
CA ALA A 408 -21.96 15.86 6.51
C ALA A 408 -20.84 14.99 5.98
N ALA A 409 -19.77 15.63 5.51
CA ALA A 409 -18.47 15.00 5.28
C ALA A 409 -18.01 14.27 6.55
N THR A 410 -17.10 13.32 6.40
CA THR A 410 -16.54 12.58 7.53
C THR A 410 -16.06 13.51 8.62
N ARG A 411 -16.46 13.22 9.85
CA ARG A 411 -16.02 13.88 11.08
C ARG A 411 -15.21 12.87 11.90
N ILE A 412 -14.40 13.38 12.81
CA ILE A 412 -13.76 12.55 13.83
C ILE A 412 -14.53 12.72 15.14
N LEU A 413 -15.17 11.67 15.61
CA LEU A 413 -15.75 11.64 16.96
C LEU A 413 -14.63 11.43 17.98
N ALA A 414 -14.33 12.46 18.75
CA ALA A 414 -13.23 12.44 19.69
C ALA A 414 -13.53 11.47 20.86
N THR A 415 -12.72 10.45 20.98
CA THR A 415 -12.66 9.59 22.19
C THR A 415 -11.83 10.25 23.27
N ARG A 416 -10.78 10.99 22.88
CA ARG A 416 -9.88 11.70 23.80
C ARG A 416 -9.39 13.01 23.20
N ILE A 417 -9.32 14.05 24.05
CA ILE A 417 -8.67 15.33 23.76
C ILE A 417 -7.61 15.56 24.85
N SER A 418 -6.35 15.70 24.42
CA SER A 418 -5.22 15.99 25.32
C SER A 418 -4.69 17.40 25.01
N PHE A 419 -4.62 18.28 26.01
CA PHE A 419 -4.06 19.62 25.82
C PHE A 419 -2.53 19.53 25.78
N GLU A 420 -1.93 20.20 24.79
CA GLU A 420 -0.49 20.31 24.64
C GLU A 420 -0.03 21.63 25.28
N SER A 421 1.12 21.59 25.97
CA SER A 421 1.71 22.75 26.65
C SER A 421 2.46 23.65 25.67
#